data_fac1015a3893a0fb356f169a1f5ee335
#
_entry.id   fac1015a3893a0fb356f169a1f5ee335
#
_cell.length_a   1.000
_cell.length_b   1.000
_cell.length_c   1.000
_cell.angle_alpha   90.00
_cell.angle_beta   90.00
_cell.angle_gamma   90.00
#
_symmetry.space_group_name_H-M   'P 1'
#
loop_
_entity.id
_entity.type
_entity.pdbx_description
1 polymer ?
#
loop_
_entity_poly.entity_id
_entity_poly.type
_entity_poly.pdbx_seq_one_letter_code
_entity_poly.pdbx_strand_id
1 'polypeptide(L)'
;HDVPTTYDVPDMLRGIADVTDLDEVRQALDEEKAANPAFREWIEARRISRYRLDDLRDCAPGTLGHAIHAFMVRSGLDINFLNEDRQPEDDVDYLRMRSSGGHDIQHIVSGFGPDLAGEHALGLMNVTCNSLAFSPVLARFASMPMFFITAAGYSRIYLNYPGGLPTILEATELGVRAGRSIRMPLLMVEWESYLDRQLD
;
A
#
# COMPACT_ATOMS: atom_id res chain seq x y z
N HIS A 1 -9.93 26.15 -1.73
CA HIS A 1 -8.75 26.13 -2.58
C HIS A 1 -8.36 24.68 -2.81
N ASP A 2 -8.69 24.19 -4.01
CA ASP A 2 -8.33 22.84 -4.43
C ASP A 2 -6.80 22.79 -4.55
N VAL A 3 -6.21 22.13 -3.59
CA VAL A 3 -4.79 21.81 -3.64
C VAL A 3 -4.67 20.65 -4.62
N PRO A 4 -3.96 20.80 -5.76
CA PRO A 4 -3.77 19.68 -6.67
C PRO A 4 -3.09 18.54 -5.90
N THR A 5 -3.84 17.48 -5.63
CA THR A 5 -3.35 16.26 -4.95
C THR A 5 -2.79 15.24 -5.94
N THR A 6 -2.87 15.55 -7.22
CA THR A 6 -2.37 14.67 -8.27
C THR A 6 -0.85 14.78 -8.36
N TYR A 7 -0.16 13.92 -7.61
CA TYR A 7 1.10 13.41 -8.09
C TYR A 7 0.77 12.61 -9.36
N ASP A 8 1.56 12.77 -10.40
CA ASP A 8 1.51 11.82 -11.51
C ASP A 8 2.13 10.51 -11.00
N VAL A 9 1.30 9.65 -10.41
CA VAL A 9 1.74 8.38 -9.82
C VAL A 9 2.49 7.53 -10.83
N PRO A 10 2.03 7.39 -12.10
CA PRO A 10 2.79 6.70 -13.13
C PRO A 10 4.19 7.27 -13.37
N ASP A 11 4.35 8.61 -13.44
CA ASP A 11 5.66 9.24 -13.62
C ASP A 11 6.58 9.02 -12.42
N MET A 12 6.04 9.12 -11.22
CA MET A 12 6.79 8.81 -10.00
C MET A 12 7.27 7.35 -9.99
N LEU A 13 6.41 6.40 -10.32
CA LEU A 13 6.76 4.98 -10.37
C LEU A 13 7.83 4.69 -11.42
N ARG A 14 7.77 5.37 -12.59
CA ARG A 14 8.84 5.29 -13.60
C ARG A 14 10.17 5.82 -13.07
N GLY A 15 10.18 7.00 -12.48
CA GLY A 15 11.39 7.59 -11.90
C GLY A 15 12.01 6.72 -10.79
N ILE A 16 11.19 6.06 -9.99
CA ILE A 16 11.65 5.08 -8.99
C ILE A 16 12.29 3.87 -9.68
N ALA A 17 11.67 3.36 -10.74
CA ALA A 17 12.21 2.22 -11.49
C ALA A 17 13.59 2.53 -12.10
N ASP A 18 13.76 3.74 -12.63
CA ASP A 18 15.02 4.19 -13.27
C ASP A 18 16.21 4.26 -12.30
N VAL A 19 15.97 4.49 -11.00
CA VAL A 19 17.01 4.59 -9.97
C VAL A 19 17.15 3.33 -9.10
N THR A 20 16.36 2.30 -9.38
CA THR A 20 16.36 1.05 -8.62
C THR A 20 17.35 0.06 -9.22
N ASP A 21 18.29 -0.44 -8.41
CA ASP A 21 19.12 -1.57 -8.78
C ASP A 21 18.30 -2.87 -8.70
N LEU A 22 17.78 -3.31 -9.84
CA LEU A 22 16.93 -4.50 -9.92
C LEU A 22 17.71 -5.80 -9.67
N ASP A 23 19.01 -5.83 -9.88
CA ASP A 23 19.82 -7.03 -9.60
C ASP A 23 20.02 -7.19 -8.10
N GLU A 24 20.25 -6.08 -7.36
CA GLU A 24 20.23 -6.08 -5.90
C GLU A 24 18.87 -6.58 -5.34
N VAL A 25 17.76 -6.12 -5.92
CA VAL A 25 16.41 -6.54 -5.52
C VAL A 25 16.18 -8.03 -5.79
N ARG A 26 16.58 -8.54 -6.96
CA ARG A 26 16.46 -9.97 -7.30
C ARG A 26 17.25 -10.85 -6.35
N GLN A 27 18.49 -10.46 -6.04
CA GLN A 27 19.31 -11.19 -5.07
C GLN A 27 18.63 -11.22 -3.70
N ALA A 28 18.12 -10.08 -3.22
CA ALA A 28 17.43 -10.01 -1.93
C ALA A 28 16.13 -10.83 -1.91
N LEU A 29 15.41 -10.92 -3.04
CA LEU A 29 14.25 -11.81 -3.18
C LEU A 29 14.64 -13.28 -3.05
N ASP A 30 15.73 -13.70 -3.70
CA ASP A 30 16.21 -15.09 -3.63
C ASP A 30 16.68 -15.45 -2.22
N GLU A 31 17.35 -14.54 -1.53
CA GLU A 31 17.76 -14.70 -0.13
C GLU A 31 16.54 -14.82 0.80
N GLU A 32 15.52 -13.97 0.63
CA GLU A 32 14.29 -14.02 1.42
C GLU A 32 13.50 -15.31 1.16
N LYS A 33 13.38 -15.74 -0.11
CA LYS A 33 12.74 -17.02 -0.46
C LYS A 33 13.47 -18.21 0.18
N ALA A 34 14.79 -18.15 0.27
CA ALA A 34 15.58 -19.22 0.90
C ALA A 34 15.38 -19.26 2.43
N ALA A 35 15.28 -18.09 3.07
CA ALA A 35 15.17 -17.97 4.51
C ALA A 35 13.74 -18.12 5.04
N ASN A 36 12.72 -17.75 4.24
CA ASN A 36 11.32 -17.63 4.65
C ASN A 36 10.40 -18.46 3.74
N PRO A 37 10.05 -19.71 4.12
CA PRO A 37 9.16 -20.55 3.31
C PRO A 37 7.79 -19.94 3.04
N ALA A 38 7.21 -19.20 3.99
CA ALA A 38 5.90 -18.57 3.80
C ALA A 38 5.97 -17.43 2.78
N PHE A 39 7.05 -16.66 2.79
CA PHE A 39 7.29 -15.64 1.76
C PHE A 39 7.46 -16.27 0.37
N ARG A 40 8.22 -17.38 0.29
CA ARG A 40 8.40 -18.13 -0.96
C ARG A 40 7.07 -18.59 -1.53
N GLU A 41 6.25 -19.27 -0.72
CA GLU A 41 4.93 -19.76 -1.13
C GLU A 41 4.06 -18.62 -1.65
N TRP A 42 4.03 -17.50 -0.94
CA TRP A 42 3.25 -16.32 -1.31
C TRP A 42 3.72 -15.71 -2.64
N ILE A 43 5.03 -15.50 -2.83
CA ILE A 43 5.55 -14.83 -4.05
C ILE A 43 5.45 -15.73 -5.28
N GLU A 44 5.65 -17.05 -5.11
CA GLU A 44 5.53 -18.03 -6.20
C GLU A 44 4.07 -18.24 -6.64
N ALA A 45 3.12 -18.09 -5.74
CA ALA A 45 1.70 -18.16 -6.05
C ALA A 45 1.22 -17.04 -6.97
N ARG A 46 1.89 -15.89 -6.98
CA ARG A 46 1.61 -14.72 -7.84
C ARG A 46 0.14 -14.33 -7.91
N ARG A 47 -0.57 -14.40 -6.79
CA ARG A 47 -2.00 -14.07 -6.72
C ARG A 47 -2.20 -12.56 -6.77
N ILE A 48 -2.92 -12.09 -7.78
CA ILE A 48 -3.36 -10.70 -7.91
C ILE A 48 -4.84 -10.60 -7.62
N SER A 49 -5.16 -9.86 -6.59
CA SER A 49 -6.54 -9.55 -6.22
C SER A 49 -7.19 -8.65 -7.26
N ARG A 50 -8.40 -9.01 -7.67
CA ARG A 50 -9.25 -8.20 -8.54
C ARG A 50 -10.65 -8.17 -7.97
N TYR A 51 -11.18 -6.97 -7.80
CA TYR A 51 -12.47 -6.76 -7.17
C TYR A 51 -13.44 -6.20 -8.20
N ARG A 52 -14.47 -6.97 -8.51
CA ARG A 52 -15.55 -6.51 -9.37
C ARG A 52 -16.66 -5.94 -8.50
N LEU A 53 -17.18 -4.79 -8.89
CA LEU A 53 -18.25 -4.12 -8.15
C LEU A 53 -19.50 -5.03 -7.99
N ASP A 54 -19.82 -5.78 -9.05
CA ASP A 54 -20.95 -6.70 -9.02
C ASP A 54 -20.77 -7.85 -8.03
N ASP A 55 -19.54 -8.39 -7.90
CA ASP A 55 -19.24 -9.50 -6.99
C ASP A 55 -19.31 -9.07 -5.51
N LEU A 56 -19.10 -7.77 -5.24
CA LEU A 56 -19.13 -7.20 -3.89
C LEU A 56 -20.49 -6.67 -3.45
N ARG A 57 -21.45 -6.57 -4.37
CA ARG A 57 -22.78 -5.97 -4.15
C ARG A 57 -23.55 -6.63 -3.02
N ASP A 58 -23.47 -7.96 -2.95
CA ASP A 58 -24.25 -8.79 -2.02
C ASP A 58 -23.50 -9.10 -0.71
N CYS A 59 -22.33 -8.50 -0.50
CA CYS A 59 -21.62 -8.64 0.75
C CYS A 59 -22.42 -8.05 1.92
N ALA A 60 -22.44 -8.77 3.05
CA ALA A 60 -23.21 -8.38 4.22
C ALA A 60 -22.73 -7.03 4.80
N PRO A 61 -23.66 -6.18 5.28
CA PRO A 61 -23.30 -4.91 5.90
C PRO A 61 -22.26 -5.07 7.03
N GLY A 62 -21.27 -4.17 7.06
CA GLY A 62 -20.18 -4.18 8.05
C GLY A 62 -19.00 -5.08 7.69
N THR A 63 -19.10 -5.90 6.65
CA THR A 63 -17.97 -6.73 6.19
C THR A 63 -16.99 -5.93 5.33
N LEU A 64 -15.77 -6.45 5.17
CA LEU A 64 -14.75 -5.85 4.31
C LEU A 64 -15.24 -5.73 2.87
N GLY A 65 -15.88 -6.76 2.30
CA GLY A 65 -16.43 -6.72 0.94
C GLY A 65 -17.48 -5.61 0.77
N HIS A 66 -18.39 -5.45 1.74
CA HIS A 66 -19.35 -4.36 1.74
C HIS A 66 -18.67 -2.98 1.82
N ALA A 67 -17.63 -2.83 2.65
CA ALA A 67 -16.89 -1.58 2.78
C ALA A 67 -16.14 -1.22 1.48
N ILE A 68 -15.52 -2.20 0.80
CA ILE A 68 -14.88 -2.01 -0.51
C ILE A 68 -15.92 -1.58 -1.54
N HIS A 69 -17.07 -2.27 -1.63
CA HIS A 69 -18.15 -1.90 -2.53
C HIS A 69 -18.61 -0.45 -2.27
N ALA A 70 -18.89 -0.11 -1.02
CA ALA A 70 -19.33 1.24 -0.64
C ALA A 70 -18.28 2.31 -0.95
N PHE A 71 -16.99 1.98 -0.80
CA PHE A 71 -15.89 2.87 -1.18
C PHE A 71 -15.89 3.13 -2.70
N MET A 72 -15.90 2.07 -3.52
CA MET A 72 -15.92 2.19 -4.98
C MET A 72 -17.13 2.98 -5.50
N VAL A 73 -18.33 2.68 -4.99
CA VAL A 73 -19.56 3.40 -5.37
C VAL A 73 -19.48 4.89 -4.99
N ARG A 74 -18.99 5.20 -3.80
CA ARG A 74 -18.94 6.58 -3.29
C ARG A 74 -17.86 7.42 -3.96
N SER A 75 -16.68 6.85 -4.19
CA SER A 75 -15.54 7.54 -4.77
C SER A 75 -15.60 7.60 -6.30
N GLY A 76 -16.29 6.66 -6.95
CA GLY A 76 -16.22 6.45 -8.40
C GLY A 76 -14.87 5.92 -8.89
N LEU A 77 -13.99 5.49 -7.97
CA LEU A 77 -12.67 4.95 -8.30
C LEU A 77 -12.76 3.46 -8.58
N ASP A 78 -12.00 2.99 -9.57
CA ASP A 78 -11.74 1.57 -9.75
C ASP A 78 -10.50 1.18 -8.92
N ILE A 79 -10.72 0.37 -7.89
CA ILE A 79 -9.67 -0.10 -7.00
C ILE A 79 -8.62 -0.96 -7.72
N ASN A 80 -8.92 -1.44 -8.92
CA ASN A 80 -8.01 -2.24 -9.74
C ASN A 80 -7.15 -1.40 -10.69
N PHE A 81 -7.37 -0.08 -10.81
CA PHE A 81 -6.87 0.76 -11.90
C PHE A 81 -5.34 0.66 -12.14
N LEU A 82 -4.54 0.40 -11.10
CA LEU A 82 -3.09 0.27 -11.24
C LEU A 82 -2.63 -1.06 -11.84
N ASN A 83 -3.46 -2.10 -11.74
CA ASN A 83 -3.12 -3.48 -12.13
C ASN A 83 -4.15 -4.11 -13.06
N GLU A 84 -4.97 -3.29 -13.73
CA GLU A 84 -6.04 -3.74 -14.61
C GLU A 84 -5.52 -4.73 -15.65
N ASP A 85 -6.10 -5.93 -15.68
CA ASP A 85 -5.82 -7.05 -16.60
C ASP A 85 -4.35 -7.49 -16.75
N ARG A 86 -3.44 -6.90 -16.00
CA ARG A 86 -2.02 -7.19 -16.06
C ARG A 86 -1.66 -8.40 -15.18
N GLN A 87 -0.83 -9.31 -15.72
CA GLN A 87 -0.18 -10.36 -14.93
C GLN A 87 1.27 -9.95 -14.62
N PRO A 88 1.81 -10.32 -13.46
CA PRO A 88 3.20 -10.05 -13.13
C PRO A 88 4.15 -10.85 -14.03
N GLU A 89 5.18 -10.20 -14.54
CA GLU A 89 6.18 -10.80 -15.41
C GLU A 89 7.17 -11.67 -14.62
N ASP A 90 7.61 -11.17 -13.47
CA ASP A 90 8.54 -11.85 -12.56
C ASP A 90 8.21 -11.54 -11.09
N ASP A 91 9.04 -12.00 -10.16
CA ASP A 91 8.84 -11.80 -8.71
C ASP A 91 9.00 -10.34 -8.31
N VAL A 92 9.90 -9.60 -8.98
CA VAL A 92 10.08 -8.15 -8.74
C VAL A 92 8.83 -7.38 -9.13
N ASP A 93 8.28 -7.71 -10.28
CA ASP A 93 7.06 -7.11 -10.78
C ASP A 93 5.85 -7.47 -9.91
N TYR A 94 5.75 -8.73 -9.48
CA TYR A 94 4.72 -9.15 -8.54
C TYR A 94 4.79 -8.36 -7.23
N LEU A 95 5.98 -8.24 -6.63
CA LEU A 95 6.16 -7.46 -5.40
C LEU A 95 5.74 -5.98 -5.59
N ARG A 96 6.08 -5.38 -6.74
CA ARG A 96 5.67 -4.02 -7.09
C ARG A 96 4.15 -3.89 -7.22
N MET A 97 3.52 -4.82 -7.94
CA MET A 97 2.06 -4.84 -8.09
C MET A 97 1.34 -4.98 -6.74
N ARG A 98 1.85 -5.83 -5.85
CA ARG A 98 1.29 -6.03 -4.51
C ARG A 98 1.49 -4.81 -3.61
N SER A 99 2.62 -4.11 -3.73
CA SER A 99 2.91 -2.91 -2.94
C SER A 99 1.97 -1.75 -3.28
N SER A 100 1.47 -1.68 -4.51
CA SER A 100 0.58 -0.60 -4.97
C SER A 100 -0.90 -0.99 -4.99
N GLY A 101 -1.21 -2.25 -5.33
CA GLY A 101 -2.59 -2.68 -5.63
C GLY A 101 -3.53 -2.82 -4.44
N GLY A 102 -3.02 -2.79 -3.20
CA GLY A 102 -3.84 -2.91 -1.99
C GLY A 102 -4.06 -1.60 -1.23
N HIS A 103 -3.62 -0.48 -1.76
CA HIS A 103 -3.56 0.80 -1.06
C HIS A 103 -4.93 1.27 -0.54
N ASP A 104 -5.95 1.27 -1.39
CA ASP A 104 -7.30 1.73 -1.01
C ASP A 104 -7.95 0.81 0.03
N ILE A 105 -7.69 -0.50 -0.05
CA ILE A 105 -8.16 -1.44 0.98
C ILE A 105 -7.48 -1.16 2.31
N GLN A 106 -6.21 -0.80 2.29
CA GLN A 106 -5.47 -0.46 3.50
C GLN A 106 -6.04 0.79 4.19
N HIS A 107 -6.53 1.79 3.46
CA HIS A 107 -7.31 2.89 4.03
C HIS A 107 -8.56 2.39 4.77
N ILE A 108 -9.31 1.49 4.14
CA ILE A 108 -10.54 0.93 4.71
C ILE A 108 -10.25 0.18 6.03
N VAL A 109 -9.23 -0.69 6.03
CA VAL A 109 -8.95 -1.56 7.20
C VAL A 109 -8.19 -0.85 8.31
N SER A 110 -7.42 0.19 7.99
CA SER A 110 -6.67 0.96 9.01
C SER A 110 -7.49 2.07 9.63
N GLY A 111 -8.57 2.51 8.96
CA GLY A 111 -9.33 3.69 9.33
C GLY A 111 -8.60 5.02 9.05
N PHE A 112 -7.41 4.99 8.47
CA PHE A 112 -6.75 6.21 8.02
C PHE A 112 -7.45 6.75 6.78
N GLY A 113 -7.94 8.00 6.82
CA GLY A 113 -8.69 8.60 5.73
C GLY A 113 -7.84 8.88 4.48
N PRO A 114 -8.48 9.15 3.32
CA PRO A 114 -7.77 9.49 2.08
C PRO A 114 -7.36 10.98 2.03
N ASP A 115 -7.34 11.67 3.16
CA ASP A 115 -6.79 13.01 3.28
C ASP A 115 -5.28 12.97 3.51
N LEU A 116 -4.62 14.13 3.43
CA LEU A 116 -3.16 14.21 3.52
C LEU A 116 -2.60 13.61 4.82
N ALA A 117 -3.29 13.76 5.95
CA ALA A 117 -2.83 13.20 7.22
C ALA A 117 -3.00 11.67 7.24
N GLY A 118 -4.13 11.16 6.73
CA GLY A 118 -4.37 9.72 6.61
C GLY A 118 -3.43 9.04 5.63
N GLU A 119 -3.16 9.66 4.47
CA GLU A 119 -2.14 9.19 3.52
C GLU A 119 -0.75 9.12 4.18
N HIS A 120 -0.41 10.11 4.98
CA HIS A 120 0.85 10.16 5.70
C HIS A 120 0.94 9.04 6.75
N ALA A 121 -0.11 8.86 7.53
CA ALA A 121 -0.18 7.79 8.53
C ALA A 121 -0.11 6.40 7.87
N LEU A 122 -0.86 6.17 6.77
CA LEU A 122 -0.85 4.93 6.03
C LEU A 122 0.53 4.64 5.41
N GLY A 123 1.15 5.66 4.81
CA GLY A 123 2.50 5.55 4.26
C GLY A 123 3.52 5.11 5.32
N LEU A 124 3.53 5.78 6.48
CA LEU A 124 4.45 5.45 7.59
C LEU A 124 4.13 4.10 8.24
N MET A 125 2.87 3.69 8.27
CA MET A 125 2.47 2.36 8.70
C MET A 125 3.10 1.28 7.82
N ASN A 126 2.99 1.41 6.49
CA ASN A 126 3.59 0.46 5.55
C ASN A 126 5.12 0.47 5.58
N VAL A 127 5.75 1.65 5.57
CA VAL A 127 7.21 1.77 5.68
C VAL A 127 7.72 1.09 6.94
N THR A 128 7.07 1.32 8.08
CA THR A 128 7.46 0.73 9.37
C THR A 128 7.27 -0.79 9.36
N CYS A 129 6.12 -1.28 8.93
CA CYS A 129 5.82 -2.70 8.87
C CYS A 129 6.81 -3.44 7.95
N ASN A 130 7.02 -2.95 6.75
CA ASN A 130 7.94 -3.55 5.79
C ASN A 130 9.39 -3.55 6.31
N SER A 131 9.82 -2.45 6.98
CA SER A 131 11.16 -2.36 7.56
C SER A 131 11.42 -3.34 8.72
N LEU A 132 10.36 -3.80 9.39
CA LEU A 132 10.46 -4.80 10.45
C LEU A 132 10.35 -6.24 9.94
N ALA A 133 9.74 -6.44 8.77
CA ALA A 133 9.43 -7.76 8.23
C ALA A 133 10.45 -8.25 7.19
N PHE A 134 11.06 -7.36 6.42
CA PHE A 134 11.92 -7.70 5.30
C PHE A 134 13.37 -7.29 5.52
N SER A 135 14.28 -7.84 4.72
CA SER A 135 15.63 -7.33 4.58
C SER A 135 15.63 -5.84 4.18
N PRO A 136 16.68 -5.06 4.50
CA PRO A 136 16.71 -3.63 4.17
C PRO A 136 16.48 -3.31 2.69
N VAL A 137 16.94 -4.17 1.78
CA VAL A 137 16.78 -4.01 0.33
C VAL A 137 15.31 -4.17 -0.06
N LEU A 138 14.67 -5.26 0.38
CA LEU A 138 13.26 -5.52 0.08
C LEU A 138 12.33 -4.51 0.77
N ALA A 139 12.61 -4.15 2.03
CA ALA A 139 11.84 -3.13 2.74
C ALA A 139 11.89 -1.79 2.02
N ARG A 140 13.08 -1.37 1.55
CA ARG A 140 13.25 -0.16 0.74
C ARG A 140 12.44 -0.26 -0.55
N PHE A 141 12.59 -1.33 -1.31
CA PHE A 141 11.91 -1.52 -2.58
C PHE A 141 10.37 -1.50 -2.42
N ALA A 142 9.84 -2.27 -1.49
CA ALA A 142 8.41 -2.36 -1.23
C ALA A 142 7.79 -1.05 -0.69
N SER A 143 8.59 -0.20 -0.04
CA SER A 143 8.12 1.02 0.62
C SER A 143 8.42 2.30 -0.14
N MET A 144 9.24 2.23 -1.19
CA MET A 144 9.78 3.42 -1.86
C MET A 144 8.69 4.39 -2.36
N PRO A 145 7.61 3.94 -3.04
CA PRO A 145 6.55 4.84 -3.47
C PRO A 145 5.91 5.59 -2.29
N MET A 146 5.57 4.88 -1.22
CA MET A 146 4.96 5.45 -0.02
C MET A 146 5.92 6.41 0.68
N PHE A 147 7.20 6.09 0.75
CA PHE A 147 8.22 6.95 1.34
C PHE A 147 8.32 8.29 0.59
N PHE A 148 8.36 8.26 -0.75
CA PHE A 148 8.44 9.49 -1.56
C PHE A 148 7.18 10.35 -1.43
N ILE A 149 5.99 9.74 -1.47
CA ILE A 149 4.72 10.47 -1.28
C ILE A 149 4.69 11.13 0.09
N THR A 150 5.06 10.40 1.13
CA THR A 150 5.11 10.88 2.52
C THR A 150 6.12 12.02 2.68
N ALA A 151 7.33 11.87 2.14
CA ALA A 151 8.39 12.90 2.20
C ALA A 151 7.98 14.19 1.45
N ALA A 152 7.37 14.04 0.28
CA ALA A 152 6.85 15.16 -0.49
C ALA A 152 5.70 15.88 0.22
N GLY A 153 4.77 15.13 0.83
CA GLY A 153 3.70 15.66 1.65
C GLY A 153 4.22 16.45 2.83
N TYR A 154 5.21 15.90 3.53
CA TYR A 154 5.88 16.57 4.65
C TYR A 154 6.51 17.90 4.24
N SER A 155 7.30 17.87 3.17
CA SER A 155 7.97 19.06 2.62
C SER A 155 6.96 20.12 2.21
N ARG A 156 5.86 19.72 1.57
CA ARG A 156 4.79 20.63 1.16
C ARG A 156 4.12 21.32 2.33
N ILE A 157 3.76 20.58 3.38
CA ILE A 157 3.16 21.15 4.59
C ILE A 157 4.14 22.10 5.26
N TYR A 158 5.39 21.67 5.47
CA TYR A 158 6.40 22.49 6.11
C TYR A 158 6.62 23.84 5.41
N LEU A 159 6.70 23.82 4.08
CA LEU A 159 7.02 25.02 3.30
C LEU A 159 5.81 25.92 3.06
N ASN A 160 4.60 25.37 2.86
CA ASN A 160 3.46 26.14 2.41
C ASN A 160 2.33 26.27 3.44
N TYR A 161 2.26 25.35 4.40
CA TYR A 161 1.16 25.28 5.37
C TYR A 161 1.68 24.93 6.79
N PRO A 162 2.59 25.74 7.35
CA PRO A 162 3.27 25.38 8.61
C PRO A 162 2.31 25.16 9.79
N GLY A 163 1.12 25.74 9.75
CA GLY A 163 0.08 25.49 10.75
C GLY A 163 -0.50 24.07 10.72
N GLY A 164 -0.33 23.33 9.62
CA GLY A 164 -0.69 21.92 9.50
C GLY A 164 0.35 20.93 10.02
N LEU A 165 1.56 21.43 10.37
CA LEU A 165 2.66 20.55 10.80
C LEU A 165 2.34 19.71 12.05
N PRO A 166 1.68 20.23 13.11
CA PRO A 166 1.29 19.39 14.24
C PRO A 166 0.44 18.18 13.84
N THR A 167 -0.52 18.35 12.94
CA THR A 167 -1.38 17.27 12.44
C THR A 167 -0.57 16.20 11.69
N ILE A 168 0.40 16.59 10.88
CA ILE A 168 1.26 15.64 10.16
C ILE A 168 2.21 14.91 11.11
N LEU A 169 2.71 15.57 12.15
CA LEU A 169 3.53 14.92 13.18
C LEU A 169 2.72 13.87 13.96
N GLU A 170 1.48 14.20 14.33
CA GLU A 170 0.57 13.24 14.96
C GLU A 170 0.27 12.05 14.04
N ALA A 171 -0.03 12.30 12.78
CA ALA A 171 -0.23 11.26 11.77
C ALA A 171 0.99 10.35 11.61
N THR A 172 2.19 10.93 11.62
CA THR A 172 3.46 10.19 11.63
C THR A 172 3.55 9.24 12.82
N GLU A 173 3.27 9.73 14.03
CA GLU A 173 3.31 8.91 15.25
C GLU A 173 2.29 7.77 15.21
N LEU A 174 1.06 8.06 14.77
CA LEU A 174 0.00 7.06 14.61
C LEU A 174 0.40 5.98 13.60
N GLY A 175 0.90 6.37 12.44
CA GLY A 175 1.34 5.44 11.39
C GLY A 175 2.48 4.53 11.86
N VAL A 176 3.52 5.07 12.48
CA VAL A 176 4.63 4.29 13.03
C VAL A 176 4.17 3.33 14.11
N ARG A 177 3.28 3.78 15.00
CA ARG A 177 2.70 2.92 16.06
C ARG A 177 1.91 1.77 15.46
N ALA A 178 1.04 2.04 14.49
CA ALA A 178 0.25 1.03 13.79
C ALA A 178 1.17 0.03 13.06
N GLY A 179 2.19 0.51 12.32
CA GLY A 179 3.13 -0.36 11.61
C GLY A 179 3.90 -1.31 12.52
N ARG A 180 4.24 -0.88 13.75
CA ARG A 180 4.88 -1.74 14.75
C ARG A 180 3.98 -2.84 15.29
N SER A 181 2.66 -2.70 15.24
CA SER A 181 1.70 -3.70 15.70
C SER A 181 1.38 -4.77 14.66
N ILE A 182 1.67 -4.49 13.38
CA ILE A 182 1.43 -5.41 12.27
C ILE A 182 2.53 -6.45 12.21
N ARG A 183 2.13 -7.73 12.14
CA ARG A 183 3.08 -8.87 12.13
C ARG A 183 3.42 -9.37 10.74
N MET A 184 2.57 -9.10 9.76
CA MET A 184 2.74 -9.52 8.37
C MET A 184 2.53 -8.30 7.47
N PRO A 185 3.46 -7.99 6.55
CA PRO A 185 3.30 -6.89 5.62
C PRO A 185 1.94 -6.90 4.93
N LEU A 186 1.27 -5.74 4.88
CA LEU A 186 -0.08 -5.66 4.32
C LEU A 186 -0.11 -6.01 2.83
N LEU A 187 0.99 -5.83 2.12
CA LEU A 187 1.13 -6.26 0.73
C LEU A 187 1.04 -7.78 0.54
N MET A 188 1.31 -8.57 1.61
CA MET A 188 1.19 -10.04 1.58
C MET A 188 -0.22 -10.53 1.93
N VAL A 189 -1.11 -9.67 2.41
CA VAL A 189 -2.47 -10.08 2.80
C VAL A 189 -3.32 -10.38 1.57
N GLU A 190 -3.86 -11.59 1.49
CA GLU A 190 -4.85 -12.00 0.49
C GLU A 190 -6.24 -11.52 0.93
N TRP A 191 -6.56 -10.26 0.63
CA TRP A 191 -7.79 -9.59 1.10
C TRP A 191 -9.07 -10.32 0.70
N GLU A 192 -9.07 -11.07 -0.41
CA GLU A 192 -10.19 -11.88 -0.87
C GLU A 192 -10.65 -12.90 0.18
N SER A 193 -9.71 -13.39 0.98
CA SER A 193 -10.00 -14.35 2.04
C SER A 193 -10.70 -13.71 3.25
N TYR A 194 -10.85 -12.38 3.23
CA TYR A 194 -11.41 -11.61 4.34
C TYR A 194 -12.68 -10.83 3.96
N LEU A 195 -13.19 -10.98 2.73
CA LEU A 195 -14.35 -10.20 2.26
C LEU A 195 -15.58 -10.36 3.15
N ASP A 196 -15.81 -11.53 3.73
CA ASP A 196 -16.93 -11.82 4.63
C ASP A 196 -16.64 -11.48 6.10
N ARG A 197 -15.43 -10.99 6.42
CA ARG A 197 -15.09 -10.62 7.81
C ARG A 197 -15.66 -9.27 8.16
N GLN A 198 -16.24 -9.18 9.38
CA GLN A 198 -16.68 -7.92 9.95
C GLN A 198 -15.47 -7.02 10.21
N LEU A 199 -15.64 -5.75 9.92
CA LEU A 199 -14.71 -4.68 10.33
C LEU A 199 -15.18 -4.18 11.71
N ASP A 200 -14.29 -4.28 12.70
CA ASP A 200 -14.54 -3.81 14.07
C ASP A 200 -14.36 -2.29 14.20
#